data_4e2ceca6d445e54b1b375a0bca822cdc
#
_entry.id   4e2ceca6d445e54b1b375a0bca822cdc
#
_cell.length_a   1.000
_cell.length_b   1.000
_cell.length_c   1.000
_cell.angle_alpha   90.00
_cell.angle_beta   90.00
_cell.angle_gamma   90.00
#
_symmetry.space_group_name_H-M   'P 1'
#
loop_
_entity.id
_entity.type
_entity.pdbx_description
1 polymer ?
#
loop_
_entity_poly.entity_id
_entity_poly.type
_entity_poly.pdbx_seq_one_letter_code
_entity_poly.pdbx_strand_id
1 'polypeptide(L)'
;MSSTTSQSKLSFPRVGIASSSARWWVHCVEVHLQKYLLIAVGGALGSLARYAVGSAVASRTGTRFFYGTFLVNMTACLIIGFSLTWLGRHTDVNPAWRFLIPIGFIGAYSTFSTFEWEAFTALQTGAFLLATLYVTLSVLLGLIALWLGVLLARTAF
;
A
#
# COMPACT_ATOMS: atom_id res chain seq x y z
N MET A 1 -81.92 27.13 6.03
CA MET A 1 -80.78 27.59 5.18
C MET A 1 -79.51 27.06 5.77
N SER A 2 -79.01 25.93 5.28
CA SER A 2 -77.84 25.22 5.75
C SER A 2 -76.67 25.50 4.80
N SER A 3 -75.63 26.14 5.28
CA SER A 3 -74.40 26.41 4.53
C SER A 3 -73.35 25.30 4.85
N THR A 4 -73.20 24.44 3.86
CA THR A 4 -72.17 23.37 3.93
C THR A 4 -70.84 23.95 3.46
N THR A 5 -69.89 24.12 4.36
CA THR A 5 -68.53 24.57 4.04
C THR A 5 -67.69 23.33 3.64
N SER A 6 -67.39 23.17 2.37
CA SER A 6 -66.52 22.17 1.81
C SER A 6 -65.03 22.54 2.13
N GLN A 7 -64.41 21.81 3.05
CA GLN A 7 -62.97 21.89 3.27
C GLN A 7 -62.25 21.01 2.22
N SER A 8 -61.67 21.62 1.21
CA SER A 8 -60.75 20.96 0.28
C SER A 8 -59.43 20.65 1.01
N LYS A 9 -59.22 19.37 1.31
CA LYS A 9 -57.93 18.87 1.81
C LYS A 9 -56.87 19.02 0.71
N LEU A 10 -56.03 20.03 0.82
CA LEU A 10 -54.79 20.14 0.05
C LEU A 10 -53.84 19.01 0.44
N SER A 11 -53.80 17.92 -0.34
CA SER A 11 -52.81 16.88 -0.24
C SER A 11 -51.53 17.33 -0.94
N PHE A 12 -50.56 17.75 -0.14
CA PHE A 12 -49.20 17.97 -0.65
C PHE A 12 -48.58 16.63 -1.04
N PRO A 13 -47.98 16.48 -2.24
CA PRO A 13 -47.28 15.28 -2.60
C PRO A 13 -46.06 15.15 -1.69
N ARG A 14 -45.94 14.04 -0.97
CA ARG A 14 -44.71 13.69 -0.26
C ARG A 14 -43.62 13.46 -1.30
N VAL A 15 -42.76 14.43 -1.47
CA VAL A 15 -41.59 14.32 -2.31
C VAL A 15 -40.63 13.35 -1.62
N GLY A 16 -40.64 12.10 -2.08
CA GLY A 16 -39.73 11.03 -1.61
C GLY A 16 -38.30 11.21 -2.14
N ILE A 17 -37.65 12.36 -1.86
CA ILE A 17 -36.29 12.67 -2.34
C ILE A 17 -35.21 12.14 -1.37
N ALA A 18 -35.60 11.66 -0.20
CA ALA A 18 -34.63 11.29 0.86
C ALA A 18 -34.00 9.89 0.73
N SER A 19 -34.40 9.03 -0.22
CA SER A 19 -33.95 7.62 -0.20
C SER A 19 -32.83 7.25 -1.18
N SER A 20 -32.62 8.01 -2.25
CA SER A 20 -31.58 7.70 -3.24
C SER A 20 -30.23 8.38 -2.91
N SER A 21 -30.26 9.65 -2.55
CA SER A 21 -29.04 10.40 -2.21
C SER A 21 -28.35 9.85 -0.95
N ALA A 22 -29.11 9.52 0.09
CA ALA A 22 -28.55 8.93 1.31
C ALA A 22 -27.86 7.59 1.05
N ARG A 23 -28.40 6.73 0.17
CA ARG A 23 -27.77 5.45 -0.19
C ARG A 23 -26.47 5.63 -0.97
N TRP A 24 -26.36 6.63 -1.82
CA TRP A 24 -25.13 6.95 -2.53
C TRP A 24 -24.01 7.38 -1.58
N TRP A 25 -24.31 8.25 -0.62
CA TRP A 25 -23.35 8.69 0.38
C TRP A 25 -22.86 7.52 1.26
N VAL A 26 -23.76 6.68 1.74
CA VAL A 26 -23.43 5.51 2.54
C VAL A 26 -22.53 4.56 1.75
N HIS A 27 -22.87 4.24 0.51
CA HIS A 27 -22.07 3.35 -0.33
C HIS A 27 -20.68 3.95 -0.66
N CYS A 28 -20.60 5.25 -0.96
CA CYS A 28 -19.32 5.93 -1.15
C CYS A 28 -18.45 5.89 0.11
N VAL A 29 -19.01 6.12 1.28
CA VAL A 29 -18.30 6.10 2.56
C VAL A 29 -17.81 4.67 2.88
N GLU A 30 -18.62 3.65 2.69
CA GLU A 30 -18.26 2.25 2.92
C GLU A 30 -17.10 1.79 2.03
N VAL A 31 -17.15 2.10 0.73
CA VAL A 31 -16.09 1.74 -0.22
C VAL A 31 -14.76 2.42 0.13
N HIS A 32 -14.82 3.70 0.56
CA HIS A 32 -13.61 4.41 0.97
C HIS A 32 -13.06 3.87 2.29
N LEU A 33 -13.91 3.63 3.28
CA LEU A 33 -13.51 3.09 4.57
C LEU A 33 -12.83 1.73 4.43
N GLN A 34 -13.37 0.84 3.60
CA GLN A 34 -12.77 -0.47 3.33
C GLN A 34 -11.35 -0.35 2.77
N LYS A 35 -11.11 0.56 1.83
CA LYS A 35 -9.77 0.80 1.26
C LYS A 35 -8.77 1.26 2.34
N TYR A 36 -9.17 2.23 3.16
CA TYR A 36 -8.33 2.72 4.25
C TYR A 36 -8.02 1.64 5.30
N LEU A 37 -8.99 0.81 5.65
CA LEU A 37 -8.80 -0.32 6.57
C LEU A 37 -7.81 -1.34 5.99
N LEU A 38 -7.93 -1.69 4.70
CA LEU A 38 -7.01 -2.61 4.05
C LEU A 38 -5.58 -2.05 4.00
N ILE A 39 -5.43 -0.75 3.69
CA ILE A 39 -4.13 -0.08 3.71
C ILE A 39 -3.56 -0.07 5.14
N ALA A 40 -4.37 0.22 6.15
CA ALA A 40 -3.94 0.25 7.54
C ALA A 40 -3.47 -1.12 8.03
N VAL A 41 -4.24 -2.18 7.74
CA VAL A 41 -3.88 -3.56 8.09
C VAL A 41 -2.61 -3.99 7.34
N GLY A 42 -2.57 -3.78 6.02
CA GLY A 42 -1.38 -4.06 5.22
C GLY A 42 -0.16 -3.29 5.72
N GLY A 43 -0.32 -2.00 6.02
CA GLY A 43 0.73 -1.12 6.53
C GLY A 43 1.27 -1.57 7.89
N ALA A 44 0.39 -1.94 8.82
CA ALA A 44 0.79 -2.48 10.11
C ALA A 44 1.61 -3.77 9.96
N LEU A 45 1.14 -4.72 9.16
CA LEU A 45 1.85 -5.98 8.88
C LEU A 45 3.18 -5.73 8.16
N GLY A 46 3.21 -4.82 7.18
CA GLY A 46 4.43 -4.45 6.46
C GLY A 46 5.49 -3.83 7.38
N SER A 47 5.10 -2.91 8.25
CA SER A 47 5.99 -2.28 9.22
C SER A 47 6.56 -3.30 10.22
N LEU A 48 5.73 -4.21 10.73
CA LEU A 48 6.16 -5.28 11.63
C LEU A 48 7.11 -6.25 10.92
N ALA A 49 6.81 -6.65 9.69
CA ALA A 49 7.66 -7.52 8.89
C ALA A 49 9.02 -6.86 8.61
N ARG A 50 9.05 -5.56 8.25
CA ARG A 50 10.29 -4.80 8.08
C ARG A 50 11.15 -4.82 9.34
N TYR A 51 10.55 -4.53 10.49
CA TYR A 51 11.27 -4.55 11.76
C TYR A 51 11.83 -5.95 12.07
N ALA A 52 11.02 -6.98 11.90
CA ALA A 52 11.42 -8.36 12.18
C ALA A 52 12.58 -8.82 11.27
N VAL A 53 12.46 -8.58 9.95
CA VAL A 53 13.53 -8.93 8.99
C VAL A 53 14.79 -8.12 9.25
N GLY A 54 14.68 -6.81 9.43
CA GLY A 54 15.81 -5.93 9.72
C GLY A 54 16.56 -6.34 10.98
N SER A 55 15.82 -6.60 12.07
CA SER A 55 16.38 -7.05 13.34
C SER A 55 17.04 -8.44 13.24
N ALA A 56 16.40 -9.38 12.56
CA ALA A 56 16.95 -10.73 12.36
C ALA A 56 18.24 -10.74 11.52
N VAL A 57 18.33 -9.85 10.53
CA VAL A 57 19.57 -9.67 9.74
C VAL A 57 20.64 -9.00 10.58
N ALA A 58 20.33 -7.91 11.27
CA ALA A 58 21.28 -7.16 12.09
C ALA A 58 21.91 -8.05 13.19
N SER A 59 21.14 -8.94 13.82
CA SER A 59 21.64 -9.86 14.84
C SER A 59 22.64 -10.89 14.30
N ARG A 60 22.63 -11.19 13.00
CA ARG A 60 23.51 -12.18 12.37
C ARG A 60 24.72 -11.57 11.67
N THR A 61 24.59 -10.36 11.12
CA THR A 61 25.62 -9.75 10.27
C THR A 61 26.42 -8.64 10.96
N GLY A 62 25.97 -8.19 12.12
CA GLY A 62 26.54 -7.02 12.79
C GLY A 62 26.17 -5.72 12.07
N THR A 63 26.78 -4.60 12.52
CA THR A 63 26.42 -3.24 12.10
C THR A 63 27.32 -2.64 11.02
N ARG A 64 28.28 -3.40 10.46
CA ARG A 64 29.28 -2.87 9.50
C ARG A 64 28.69 -2.46 8.14
N PHE A 65 27.60 -3.07 7.73
CA PHE A 65 26.90 -2.75 6.48
C PHE A 65 25.40 -2.80 6.75
N PHE A 66 24.62 -2.04 5.99
CA PHE A 66 23.19 -1.88 6.17
C PHE A 66 22.38 -3.04 5.53
N TYR A 67 22.81 -4.28 5.81
CA TYR A 67 22.23 -5.50 5.21
C TYR A 67 20.74 -5.64 5.46
N GLY A 68 20.24 -5.20 6.63
CA GLY A 68 18.83 -5.28 6.98
C GLY A 68 17.95 -4.47 6.02
N THR A 69 18.25 -3.19 5.88
CA THR A 69 17.55 -2.28 4.98
C THR A 69 17.70 -2.69 3.52
N PHE A 70 18.92 -3.11 3.14
CA PHE A 70 19.19 -3.60 1.79
C PHE A 70 18.30 -4.80 1.44
N LEU A 71 18.26 -5.84 2.28
CA LEU A 71 17.46 -7.05 2.04
C LEU A 71 15.96 -6.74 2.02
N VAL A 72 15.50 -5.91 2.95
CA VAL A 72 14.10 -5.45 2.99
C VAL A 72 13.70 -4.78 1.67
N ASN A 73 14.53 -3.84 1.17
CA ASN A 73 14.23 -3.14 -0.07
C ASN A 73 14.33 -4.06 -1.31
N MET A 74 15.29 -4.99 -1.36
CA MET A 74 15.40 -5.97 -2.45
C MET A 74 14.17 -6.89 -2.51
N THR A 75 13.77 -7.44 -1.38
CA THR A 75 12.58 -8.30 -1.30
C THR A 75 11.30 -7.52 -1.59
N ALA A 76 11.20 -6.26 -1.15
CA ALA A 76 10.10 -5.38 -1.50
C ALA A 76 10.00 -5.15 -3.01
N CYS A 77 11.13 -4.88 -3.69
CA CYS A 77 11.18 -4.71 -5.15
C CYS A 77 10.73 -5.98 -5.89
N LEU A 78 11.16 -7.15 -5.44
CA LEU A 78 10.72 -8.43 -6.01
C LEU A 78 9.20 -8.62 -5.87
N ILE A 79 8.70 -8.43 -4.64
CA ILE A 79 7.29 -8.66 -4.32
C ILE A 79 6.39 -7.64 -5.04
N ILE A 80 6.78 -6.36 -5.15
CA ILE A 80 5.97 -5.35 -5.85
C ILE A 80 5.91 -5.63 -7.36
N GLY A 81 7.04 -6.01 -7.97
CA GLY A 81 7.09 -6.41 -9.38
C GLY A 81 6.18 -7.59 -9.68
N PHE A 82 6.20 -8.61 -8.81
CA PHE A 82 5.30 -9.75 -8.89
C PHE A 82 3.84 -9.34 -8.70
N SER A 83 3.51 -8.70 -7.58
CA SER A 83 2.11 -8.44 -7.19
C SER A 83 1.39 -7.50 -8.14
N LEU A 84 2.04 -6.42 -8.60
CA LEU A 84 1.42 -5.48 -9.55
C LEU A 84 1.21 -6.13 -10.93
N THR A 85 2.16 -6.94 -11.38
CA THR A 85 2.04 -7.64 -12.66
C THR A 85 0.96 -8.72 -12.60
N TRP A 86 0.95 -9.51 -11.54
CA TRP A 86 -0.03 -10.57 -11.35
C TRP A 86 -1.45 -10.02 -11.22
N LEU A 87 -1.65 -9.03 -10.35
CA LEU A 87 -2.95 -8.35 -10.17
C LEU A 87 -3.41 -7.59 -11.43
N GLY A 88 -2.47 -7.15 -12.27
CA GLY A 88 -2.80 -6.49 -13.54
C GLY A 88 -3.31 -7.44 -14.60
N ARG A 89 -2.91 -8.71 -14.54
CA ARG A 89 -3.30 -9.76 -15.51
C ARG A 89 -4.58 -10.50 -15.12
N HIS A 90 -4.89 -10.54 -13.83
CA HIS A 90 -6.06 -11.23 -13.28
C HIS A 90 -7.16 -10.23 -12.93
N THR A 91 -8.04 -9.97 -13.90
CA THR A 91 -9.13 -8.97 -13.75
C THR A 91 -10.30 -9.50 -12.92
N ASP A 92 -10.39 -10.81 -12.73
CA ASP A 92 -11.36 -11.53 -11.88
C ASP A 92 -11.04 -11.46 -10.38
N VAL A 93 -9.80 -11.08 -10.03
CA VAL A 93 -9.38 -10.93 -8.64
C VAL A 93 -9.94 -9.64 -8.04
N ASN A 94 -10.44 -9.74 -6.82
CA ASN A 94 -11.00 -8.59 -6.11
C ASN A 94 -10.00 -7.42 -6.06
N PRO A 95 -10.36 -6.22 -6.57
CA PRO A 95 -9.49 -5.04 -6.57
C PRO A 95 -8.98 -4.61 -5.19
N ALA A 96 -9.62 -5.07 -4.11
CA ALA A 96 -9.21 -4.82 -2.73
C ALA A 96 -7.79 -5.29 -2.42
N TRP A 97 -7.30 -6.35 -3.07
CA TRP A 97 -5.94 -6.84 -2.92
C TRP A 97 -4.86 -5.81 -3.28
N ARG A 98 -5.17 -4.87 -4.18
CA ARG A 98 -4.25 -3.76 -4.52
C ARG A 98 -4.02 -2.81 -3.36
N PHE A 99 -5.02 -2.64 -2.50
CA PHE A 99 -4.90 -1.78 -1.31
C PHE A 99 -4.16 -2.50 -0.18
N LEU A 100 -4.41 -3.79 0.01
CA LEU A 100 -3.78 -4.57 1.06
C LEU A 100 -2.29 -4.85 0.78
N ILE A 101 -1.95 -5.37 -0.42
CA ILE A 101 -0.60 -5.88 -0.72
C ILE A 101 0.31 -4.77 -1.23
N PRO A 102 0.20 -4.25 -2.48
CA PRO A 102 1.18 -3.29 -2.96
C PRO A 102 1.14 -1.95 -2.24
N ILE A 103 -0.04 -1.42 -1.91
CA ILE A 103 -0.14 -0.10 -1.28
C ILE A 103 0.11 -0.19 0.23
N GLY A 104 -0.60 -1.07 0.94
CA GLY A 104 -0.49 -1.20 2.38
C GLY A 104 0.80 -1.91 2.80
N PHE A 105 0.90 -3.20 2.51
CA PHE A 105 2.01 -4.02 3.01
C PHE A 105 3.35 -3.60 2.43
N ILE A 106 3.53 -3.60 1.11
CA ILE A 106 4.82 -3.32 0.49
C ILE A 106 5.22 -1.86 0.67
N GLY A 107 4.26 -0.93 0.59
CA GLY A 107 4.50 0.50 0.86
C GLY A 107 5.03 0.78 2.26
N ALA A 108 4.63 -0.01 3.27
CA ALA A 108 5.13 0.10 4.63
C ALA A 108 6.33 -0.82 4.93
N TYR A 109 6.48 -1.92 4.19
CA TYR A 109 7.59 -2.86 4.33
C TYR A 109 8.90 -2.27 3.81
N SER A 110 8.93 -1.68 2.60
CA SER A 110 10.10 -0.98 2.06
C SER A 110 10.36 0.34 2.78
N THR A 111 11.60 0.83 2.74
CA THR A 111 11.95 2.10 3.37
C THR A 111 13.02 2.86 2.60
N PHE A 112 12.64 4.04 2.09
CA PHE A 112 13.56 4.97 1.46
C PHE A 112 14.26 5.87 2.49
N SER A 113 13.52 6.36 3.49
CA SER A 113 14.08 7.28 4.49
C SER A 113 15.18 6.65 5.35
N THR A 114 15.02 5.38 5.73
CA THR A 114 16.09 4.66 6.46
C THR A 114 17.31 4.45 5.56
N PHE A 115 17.11 4.08 4.30
CA PHE A 115 18.17 3.93 3.31
C PHE A 115 18.97 5.23 3.13
N GLU A 116 18.30 6.36 2.97
CA GLU A 116 18.96 7.68 2.85
C GLU A 116 19.73 8.04 4.12
N TRP A 117 19.15 7.80 5.28
CA TRP A 117 19.82 8.07 6.56
C TRP A 117 21.09 7.24 6.74
N GLU A 118 21.05 5.97 6.39
CA GLU A 118 22.21 5.06 6.44
C GLU A 118 23.31 5.49 5.46
N ALA A 119 22.94 5.83 4.22
CA ALA A 119 23.89 6.34 3.23
C ALA A 119 24.54 7.66 3.67
N PHE A 120 23.74 8.60 4.20
CA PHE A 120 24.22 9.87 4.74
C PHE A 120 25.18 9.66 5.93
N THR A 121 24.85 8.76 6.84
CA THR A 121 25.71 8.43 7.98
C THR A 121 27.06 7.86 7.53
N ALA A 122 27.07 7.02 6.50
CA ALA A 122 28.31 6.52 5.92
C ALA A 122 29.16 7.64 5.31
N LEU A 123 28.54 8.62 4.65
CA LEU A 123 29.24 9.81 4.13
C LEU A 123 29.82 10.66 5.27
N GLN A 124 29.07 10.91 6.33
CA GLN A 124 29.54 11.69 7.49
C GLN A 124 30.72 11.04 8.21
N THR A 125 30.80 9.73 8.23
CA THR A 125 31.91 8.98 8.84
C THR A 125 33.12 8.82 7.90
N GLY A 126 33.09 9.42 6.71
CA GLY A 126 34.15 9.34 5.70
C GLY A 126 34.17 8.02 4.91
N ALA A 127 33.17 7.14 5.09
CA ALA A 127 33.08 5.87 4.36
C ALA A 127 32.48 6.04 2.94
N PHE A 128 33.08 6.94 2.15
CA PHE A 128 32.57 7.32 0.82
C PHE A 128 32.34 6.15 -0.13
N LEU A 129 33.30 5.21 -0.18
CA LEU A 129 33.17 4.02 -1.03
C LEU A 129 31.99 3.16 -0.61
N LEU A 130 31.80 2.96 0.70
CA LEU A 130 30.68 2.20 1.24
C LEU A 130 29.33 2.84 0.88
N ALA A 131 29.21 4.16 1.08
CA ALA A 131 27.99 4.91 0.72
C ALA A 131 27.69 4.79 -0.77
N THR A 132 28.69 5.01 -1.63
CA THR A 132 28.53 4.93 -3.09
C THR A 132 28.12 3.52 -3.53
N LEU A 133 28.77 2.48 -3.02
CA LEU A 133 28.42 1.09 -3.32
C LEU A 133 27.00 0.75 -2.81
N TYR A 134 26.67 1.19 -1.60
CA TYR A 134 25.35 0.95 -1.02
C TYR A 134 24.23 1.56 -1.88
N VAL A 135 24.37 2.82 -2.27
CA VAL A 135 23.39 3.50 -3.12
C VAL A 135 23.30 2.85 -4.51
N THR A 136 24.44 2.65 -5.16
CA THR A 136 24.49 2.10 -6.52
C THR A 136 23.94 0.68 -6.59
N LEU A 137 24.39 -0.20 -5.68
CA LEU A 137 23.90 -1.58 -5.63
C LEU A 137 22.43 -1.66 -5.26
N SER A 138 21.95 -0.79 -4.34
CA SER A 138 20.52 -0.76 -3.99
C SER A 138 19.64 -0.43 -5.18
N VAL A 139 20.03 0.55 -6.00
CA VAL A 139 19.26 0.91 -7.19
C VAL A 139 19.33 -0.18 -8.26
N LEU A 140 20.54 -0.64 -8.63
CA LEU A 140 20.72 -1.60 -9.71
C LEU A 140 20.10 -2.97 -9.37
N LEU A 141 20.40 -3.51 -8.19
CA LEU A 141 19.87 -4.80 -7.77
C LEU A 141 18.38 -4.73 -7.45
N GLY A 142 17.88 -3.57 -6.97
CA GLY A 142 16.46 -3.32 -6.79
C GLY A 142 15.67 -3.39 -8.11
N LEU A 143 16.21 -2.78 -9.18
CA LEU A 143 15.62 -2.87 -10.52
C LEU A 143 15.64 -4.32 -11.06
N ILE A 144 16.74 -5.03 -10.85
CA ILE A 144 16.84 -6.45 -11.23
C ILE A 144 15.82 -7.29 -10.45
N ALA A 145 15.72 -7.11 -9.14
CA ALA A 145 14.76 -7.81 -8.30
C ALA A 145 13.32 -7.54 -8.72
N LEU A 146 12.98 -6.27 -9.03
CA LEU A 146 11.68 -5.90 -9.55
C LEU A 146 11.39 -6.59 -10.87
N TRP A 147 12.34 -6.55 -11.81
CA TRP A 147 12.21 -7.22 -13.12
C TRP A 147 12.03 -8.74 -12.98
N LEU A 148 12.78 -9.39 -12.09
CA LEU A 148 12.60 -10.80 -11.76
C LEU A 148 11.20 -11.08 -11.21
N GLY A 149 10.66 -10.21 -10.34
CA GLY A 149 9.29 -10.30 -9.85
C GLY A 149 8.27 -10.23 -10.98
N VAL A 150 8.48 -9.32 -11.95
CA VAL A 150 7.63 -9.21 -13.15
C VAL A 150 7.71 -10.48 -14.00
N LEU A 151 8.90 -11.05 -14.22
CA LEU A 151 9.07 -12.29 -14.98
C LEU A 151 8.34 -13.45 -14.28
N LEU A 152 8.55 -13.62 -12.98
CA LEU A 152 7.87 -14.68 -12.19
C LEU A 152 6.34 -14.56 -12.29
N ALA A 153 5.80 -13.34 -12.25
CA ALA A 153 4.36 -13.14 -12.40
C ALA A 153 3.85 -13.45 -13.82
N ARG A 154 4.70 -13.32 -14.83
CA ARG A 154 4.34 -13.66 -16.22
C ARG A 154 4.34 -15.17 -16.49
N THR A 155 5.15 -15.92 -15.75
CA THR A 155 5.24 -17.38 -15.86
C THR A 155 4.29 -18.12 -14.92
N ALA A 156 3.80 -17.44 -13.87
CA ALA A 156 2.79 -17.97 -12.95
C ALA A 156 1.40 -17.85 -13.59
N PHE A 157 1.10 -18.77 -14.57
CA PHE A 157 -0.16 -18.92 -15.32
C PHE A 157 -0.47 -17.86 -16.34
#